data_7547e03ae8729d1a0eca24c28d8b0ce1
#
_entry.id   7547e03ae8729d1a0eca24c28d8b0ce1
#
_cell.length_a   1.000
_cell.length_b   1.000
_cell.length_c   1.000
_cell.angle_alpha   90.00
_cell.angle_beta   90.00
_cell.angle_gamma   90.00
#
_symmetry.space_group_name_H-M   'P 1'
#
loop_
_entity.id
_entity.type
_entity.pdbx_description
1 polymer ?
#
loop_
_entity_poly.entity_id
_entity_poly.type
_entity_poly.pdbx_seq_one_letter_code
_entity_poly.pdbx_strand_id
1 'polypeptide(L)'
;MKSLYYVTQTLLHSRSSNLIKIISLTLGVTVSILIFARQAFELNYDTCYEDYERLYIIKNIYSLNEKITESHNTYGPVAAAIADAFPEEVESVTVTQQWFANTGWYKDDSRFACNAMTGDSCFFSTLGIRLLAGNPNELTNPDVIFISRDMVREVFADQNPIGQTLKMNRELPMTVKGVFEDFPENSSLYGTQIVISLASSFKHDWGYWGWDGGDGYTSFVRLRHAEDAERIIVRSPE
;
A
#
# COMPACT_ATOMS: atom_id res chain seq x y z
N MET A 1 -31.96 31.68 28.36
CA MET A 1 -31.16 32.90 28.04
C MET A 1 -30.53 33.57 29.28
N LYS A 2 -31.23 33.65 30.46
CA LYS A 2 -30.67 34.26 31.68
C LYS A 2 -29.46 33.52 32.23
N SER A 3 -29.38 32.19 32.11
CA SER A 3 -28.24 31.38 32.59
C SER A 3 -26.95 31.65 31.82
N LEU A 4 -27.00 31.83 30.51
CA LEU A 4 -25.84 32.13 29.67
C LEU A 4 -25.25 33.53 30.00
N TYR A 5 -26.13 34.49 30.27
CA TYR A 5 -25.74 35.85 30.64
C TYR A 5 -25.00 35.89 31.99
N TYR A 6 -25.46 35.15 32.99
CA TYR A 6 -24.79 35.07 34.29
C TYR A 6 -23.43 34.37 34.20
N VAL A 7 -23.34 33.31 33.36
CA VAL A 7 -22.05 32.62 33.13
C VAL A 7 -21.03 33.53 32.45
N THR A 8 -21.45 34.30 31.42
CA THR A 8 -20.56 35.26 30.75
C THR A 8 -20.13 36.41 31.65
N GLN A 9 -21.03 36.92 32.50
CA GLN A 9 -20.73 38.00 33.43
C GLN A 9 -19.77 37.54 34.56
N THR A 10 -19.93 36.32 35.08
CA THR A 10 -19.02 35.73 36.06
C THR A 10 -17.63 35.45 35.46
N LEU A 11 -17.57 35.03 34.20
CA LEU A 11 -16.31 34.83 33.46
C LEU A 11 -15.58 36.15 33.26
N LEU A 12 -16.25 37.26 33.05
CA LEU A 12 -15.68 38.58 32.81
C LEU A 12 -15.17 39.28 34.08
N HIS A 13 -15.77 39.00 35.27
CA HIS A 13 -15.40 39.71 36.53
C HIS A 13 -14.17 39.12 37.25
N SER A 14 -13.80 37.85 36.95
CA SER A 14 -12.59 37.20 37.50
C SER A 14 -11.50 37.11 36.42
N ARG A 15 -11.00 38.27 36.03
CA ARG A 15 -10.32 38.50 34.75
C ARG A 15 -9.09 37.62 34.40
N SER A 16 -8.30 37.13 35.33
CA SER A 16 -7.10 36.36 34.95
C SER A 16 -7.27 34.84 35.15
N SER A 17 -7.89 34.41 36.25
CA SER A 17 -8.02 32.98 36.58
C SER A 17 -8.96 32.23 35.66
N ASN A 18 -10.06 32.87 35.21
CA ASN A 18 -11.04 32.22 34.33
C ASN A 18 -10.57 32.16 32.89
N LEU A 19 -9.79 33.16 32.43
CA LEU A 19 -9.18 33.12 31.11
C LEU A 19 -8.18 31.95 31.02
N ILE A 20 -7.34 31.76 32.01
CA ILE A 20 -6.39 30.64 32.08
C ILE A 20 -7.12 29.30 32.07
N LYS A 21 -8.23 29.17 32.84
CA LYS A 21 -9.03 27.93 32.86
C LYS A 21 -9.65 27.62 31.49
N ILE A 22 -10.17 28.65 30.79
CA ILE A 22 -10.75 28.48 29.44
C ILE A 22 -9.65 28.05 28.45
N ILE A 23 -8.50 28.74 28.46
CA ILE A 23 -7.37 28.40 27.56
C ILE A 23 -6.90 26.97 27.85
N SER A 24 -6.70 26.61 29.12
CA SER A 24 -6.26 25.26 29.51
C SER A 24 -7.27 24.19 29.10
N LEU A 25 -8.56 24.43 29.31
CA LEU A 25 -9.62 23.49 28.91
C LEU A 25 -9.65 23.35 27.37
N THR A 26 -9.63 24.48 26.65
CA THR A 26 -9.63 24.48 25.19
C THR A 26 -8.42 23.73 24.65
N LEU A 27 -7.24 24.00 25.18
CA LEU A 27 -6.01 23.30 24.78
C LEU A 27 -6.11 21.80 25.06
N GLY A 28 -6.58 21.42 26.26
CA GLY A 28 -6.76 20.02 26.63
C GLY A 28 -7.73 19.28 25.71
N VAL A 29 -8.87 19.88 25.42
CA VAL A 29 -9.88 19.31 24.49
C VAL A 29 -9.31 19.21 23.06
N THR A 30 -8.63 20.26 22.58
CA THR A 30 -8.03 20.26 21.26
C THR A 30 -6.99 19.14 21.10
N VAL A 31 -6.08 19.01 22.06
CA VAL A 31 -5.08 17.95 22.05
C VAL A 31 -5.73 16.57 22.10
N SER A 32 -6.76 16.40 22.93
CA SER A 32 -7.51 15.14 23.01
C SER A 32 -8.16 14.77 21.67
N ILE A 33 -8.80 15.73 21.01
CA ILE A 33 -9.42 15.51 19.68
C ILE A 33 -8.35 15.10 18.65
N LEU A 34 -7.19 15.77 18.64
CA LEU A 34 -6.10 15.43 17.72
C LEU A 34 -5.56 14.01 17.96
N ILE A 35 -5.40 13.62 19.24
CA ILE A 35 -4.97 12.27 19.61
C ILE A 35 -6.00 11.23 19.14
N PHE A 36 -7.30 11.45 19.44
CA PHE A 36 -8.34 10.53 19.01
C PHE A 36 -8.48 10.46 17.50
N ALA A 37 -8.35 11.58 16.77
CA ALA A 37 -8.36 11.59 15.31
C ALA A 37 -7.19 10.78 14.73
N ARG A 38 -5.99 10.96 15.31
CA ARG A 38 -4.81 10.19 14.92
C ARG A 38 -5.00 8.70 15.21
N GLN A 39 -5.49 8.36 16.39
CA GLN A 39 -5.78 6.97 16.77
C GLN A 39 -6.81 6.34 15.82
N ALA A 40 -7.88 7.04 15.49
CA ALA A 40 -8.89 6.55 14.55
C ALA A 40 -8.31 6.32 13.15
N PHE A 41 -7.41 7.20 12.69
CA PHE A 41 -6.71 7.02 11.41
C PHE A 41 -5.83 5.76 11.44
N GLU A 42 -5.02 5.56 12.49
CA GLU A 42 -4.15 4.39 12.64
C GLU A 42 -4.94 3.07 12.72
N LEU A 43 -6.08 3.06 13.41
CA LEU A 43 -6.95 1.88 13.53
C LEU A 43 -7.64 1.51 12.21
N ASN A 44 -7.79 2.48 11.29
CA ASN A 44 -8.35 2.26 9.97
C ASN A 44 -7.27 2.13 8.87
N TYR A 45 -6.01 1.94 9.27
CA TYR A 45 -4.93 1.76 8.30
C TYR A 45 -5.04 0.38 7.64
N ASP A 46 -4.89 0.33 6.31
CA ASP A 46 -5.03 -0.86 5.47
C ASP A 46 -6.40 -1.57 5.52
N THR A 47 -7.44 -0.93 6.08
CA THR A 47 -8.81 -1.46 6.03
C THR A 47 -9.55 -1.11 4.72
N CYS A 48 -8.88 -0.42 3.81
CA CYS A 48 -9.44 0.02 2.52
C CYS A 48 -9.54 -1.10 1.47
N TYR A 49 -8.88 -2.22 1.71
CA TYR A 49 -8.88 -3.36 0.81
C TYR A 49 -10.15 -4.18 0.96
N GLU A 50 -10.67 -4.71 -0.15
CA GLU A 50 -11.86 -5.58 -0.11
C GLU A 50 -11.54 -6.83 0.74
N ASP A 51 -12.42 -7.14 1.70
CA ASP A 51 -12.25 -8.26 2.65
C ASP A 51 -10.86 -8.27 3.34
N TYR A 52 -10.40 -7.10 3.79
CA TYR A 52 -9.07 -6.91 4.39
C TYR A 52 -8.77 -7.90 5.54
N GLU A 53 -9.80 -8.38 6.26
CA GLU A 53 -9.66 -9.35 7.34
C GLU A 53 -9.07 -10.70 6.89
N ARG A 54 -9.12 -10.98 5.58
CA ARG A 54 -8.56 -12.19 4.96
C ARG A 54 -7.24 -11.93 4.24
N LEU A 55 -6.76 -10.69 4.24
CA LEU A 55 -5.53 -10.28 3.57
C LEU A 55 -4.38 -10.20 4.57
N TYR A 56 -3.30 -10.91 4.31
CA TYR A 56 -2.13 -10.98 5.17
C TYR A 56 -0.84 -10.65 4.42
N ILE A 57 0.09 -10.00 5.11
CA ILE A 57 1.47 -9.84 4.67
C ILE A 57 2.33 -10.85 5.40
N ILE A 58 3.15 -11.58 4.65
CA ILE A 58 4.08 -12.53 5.23
C ILE A 58 5.29 -11.78 5.79
N LYS A 59 5.63 -12.09 7.04
CA LYS A 59 6.82 -11.54 7.70
C LYS A 59 7.84 -12.65 7.91
N ASN A 60 9.11 -12.33 7.66
CA ASN A 60 10.23 -13.13 8.11
C ASN A 60 10.58 -12.75 9.55
N ILE A 61 10.73 -13.76 10.40
CA ILE A 61 11.23 -13.62 11.77
C ILE A 61 12.59 -14.31 11.82
N TYR A 62 13.64 -13.56 12.09
CA TYR A 62 14.99 -14.10 12.19
C TYR A 62 15.69 -13.59 13.45
N SER A 63 16.60 -14.41 13.97
CA SER A 63 17.43 -14.06 15.11
C SER A 63 18.80 -13.59 14.63
N LEU A 64 19.15 -12.35 14.97
CA LEU A 64 20.47 -11.79 14.71
C LEU A 64 21.10 -11.33 16.03
N ASN A 65 22.22 -11.93 16.44
CA ASN A 65 22.89 -11.64 17.70
C ASN A 65 21.93 -11.70 18.92
N GLU A 66 21.19 -12.78 19.05
CA GLU A 66 20.19 -13.02 20.11
C GLU A 66 19.00 -12.04 20.11
N LYS A 67 18.91 -11.17 19.11
CA LYS A 67 17.79 -10.26 18.95
C LYS A 67 16.84 -10.77 17.85
N ILE A 68 15.59 -10.99 18.22
CA ILE A 68 14.52 -11.33 17.26
C ILE A 68 14.20 -10.06 16.46
N THR A 69 14.26 -10.18 15.14
CA THR A 69 13.95 -9.09 14.20
C THR A 69 12.86 -9.59 13.24
N GLU A 70 11.85 -8.76 13.03
CA GLU A 70 10.81 -9.00 12.04
C GLU A 70 11.07 -8.14 10.80
N SER A 71 10.85 -8.70 9.63
CA SER A 71 10.92 -8.00 8.35
C SER A 71 9.72 -8.36 7.49
N HIS A 72 9.18 -7.38 6.77
CA HIS A 72 8.17 -7.60 5.74
C HIS A 72 8.80 -8.07 4.42
N ASN A 73 10.11 -8.08 4.34
CA ASN A 73 10.81 -8.56 3.18
C ASN A 73 10.86 -10.08 3.17
N THR A 74 10.54 -10.68 2.04
CA THR A 74 10.54 -12.11 1.81
C THR A 74 11.35 -12.46 0.57
N TYR A 75 11.68 -13.73 0.42
CA TYR A 75 12.22 -14.24 -0.85
C TYR A 75 11.10 -14.35 -1.89
N GLY A 76 11.42 -14.18 -3.16
CA GLY A 76 10.45 -14.24 -4.25
C GLY A 76 9.51 -15.45 -4.24
N PRO A 77 10.02 -16.69 -4.04
CA PRO A 77 9.18 -17.90 -4.07
C PRO A 77 8.25 -18.10 -2.86
N VAL A 78 8.37 -17.30 -1.78
CA VAL A 78 7.65 -17.54 -0.49
C VAL A 78 6.15 -17.59 -0.69
N ALA A 79 5.56 -16.64 -1.40
CA ALA A 79 4.10 -16.61 -1.59
C ALA A 79 3.59 -17.86 -2.32
N ALA A 80 4.28 -18.28 -3.38
CA ALA A 80 3.93 -19.47 -4.14
C ALA A 80 4.08 -20.74 -3.28
N ALA A 81 5.16 -20.83 -2.50
CA ALA A 81 5.37 -21.98 -1.60
C ALA A 81 4.28 -22.10 -0.53
N ILE A 82 3.77 -20.96 -0.01
CA ILE A 82 2.64 -20.98 0.94
C ILE A 82 1.36 -21.44 0.23
N ALA A 83 1.08 -20.97 -0.96
CA ALA A 83 -0.10 -21.41 -1.72
C ALA A 83 -0.04 -22.92 -2.04
N ASP A 84 1.13 -23.43 -2.37
CA ASP A 84 1.34 -24.87 -2.62
C ASP A 84 1.22 -25.71 -1.34
N ALA A 85 1.66 -25.19 -0.20
CA ALA A 85 1.60 -25.89 1.08
C ALA A 85 0.19 -25.89 1.70
N PHE A 86 -0.62 -24.87 1.44
CA PHE A 86 -1.93 -24.65 2.03
C PHE A 86 -3.01 -24.35 0.98
N PRO A 87 -3.25 -25.22 -0.01
CA PRO A 87 -4.16 -24.97 -1.14
C PRO A 87 -5.64 -24.86 -0.71
N GLU A 88 -6.01 -25.45 0.42
CA GLU A 88 -7.39 -25.40 0.93
C GLU A 88 -7.68 -24.07 1.67
N GLU A 89 -6.66 -23.49 2.30
CA GLU A 89 -6.77 -22.26 3.09
C GLU A 89 -6.51 -21.00 2.25
N VAL A 90 -5.59 -21.08 1.30
CA VAL A 90 -5.18 -19.94 0.47
C VAL A 90 -6.11 -19.78 -0.73
N GLU A 91 -6.64 -18.56 -0.91
CA GLU A 91 -7.45 -18.18 -2.07
C GLU A 91 -6.55 -17.69 -3.21
N SER A 92 -5.64 -16.76 -2.91
CA SER A 92 -4.70 -16.21 -3.87
C SER A 92 -3.47 -15.63 -3.17
N VAL A 93 -2.40 -15.50 -3.94
CA VAL A 93 -1.14 -14.87 -3.49
C VAL A 93 -0.62 -13.91 -4.54
N THR A 94 0.14 -12.90 -4.09
CA THR A 94 0.88 -12.01 -4.99
C THR A 94 2.18 -11.56 -4.36
N VAL A 95 3.14 -11.19 -5.19
CA VAL A 95 4.46 -10.75 -4.80
C VAL A 95 4.78 -9.41 -5.44
N THR A 96 5.32 -8.49 -4.65
CA THR A 96 5.68 -7.15 -5.09
C THR A 96 7.11 -6.79 -4.74
N GLN A 97 7.70 -5.87 -5.53
CA GLN A 97 8.95 -5.18 -5.20
C GLN A 97 8.68 -3.68 -5.20
N GLN A 98 9.12 -2.98 -4.17
CA GLN A 98 8.88 -1.53 -3.99
C GLN A 98 10.12 -0.67 -4.28
N TRP A 99 11.09 -1.15 -5.02
CA TRP A 99 12.38 -0.46 -5.25
C TRP A 99 12.31 0.71 -6.22
N PHE A 100 11.14 0.97 -6.79
CA PHE A 100 10.95 1.96 -7.85
C PHE A 100 10.38 3.29 -7.36
N ALA A 101 10.65 3.65 -6.08
CA ALA A 101 10.25 4.94 -5.55
C ALA A 101 10.94 6.08 -6.28
N ASN A 102 10.19 7.13 -6.61
CA ASN A 102 10.68 8.31 -7.34
C ASN A 102 11.36 8.01 -8.70
N THR A 103 10.98 6.91 -9.34
CA THR A 103 11.49 6.57 -10.67
C THR A 103 11.08 7.63 -11.68
N GLY A 104 12.02 8.03 -12.54
CA GLY A 104 11.74 8.98 -13.61
C GLY A 104 11.01 8.33 -14.78
N TRP A 105 9.82 8.80 -15.07
CA TRP A 105 9.01 8.37 -16.18
C TRP A 105 8.89 9.47 -17.23
N TYR A 106 8.70 9.08 -18.48
CA TYR A 106 8.63 10.01 -19.60
C TYR A 106 7.46 9.65 -20.51
N LYS A 107 6.67 10.66 -20.84
CA LYS A 107 5.72 10.62 -21.95
C LYS A 107 6.18 11.66 -22.95
N ASP A 108 6.53 11.23 -24.15
CA ASP A 108 7.20 12.06 -25.13
C ASP A 108 8.47 12.72 -24.51
N ASP A 109 8.56 14.04 -24.49
CA ASP A 109 9.66 14.78 -23.86
C ASP A 109 9.38 15.23 -22.42
N SER A 110 8.17 14.98 -21.91
CA SER A 110 7.76 15.39 -20.56
C SER A 110 8.20 14.36 -19.53
N ARG A 111 8.96 14.83 -18.52
CA ARG A 111 9.38 14.00 -17.38
C ARG A 111 8.44 14.19 -16.21
N PHE A 112 8.08 13.10 -15.56
CA PHE A 112 7.40 13.09 -14.27
C PHE A 112 8.04 12.02 -13.37
N ALA A 113 7.90 12.17 -12.07
CA ALA A 113 8.38 11.21 -11.08
C ALA A 113 7.19 10.64 -10.34
N CYS A 114 7.13 9.33 -10.21
CA CYS A 114 6.10 8.66 -9.45
C CYS A 114 6.66 7.42 -8.75
N ASN A 115 5.91 6.92 -7.80
CA ASN A 115 6.22 5.66 -7.16
C ASN A 115 5.64 4.52 -8.00
N ALA A 116 6.48 3.54 -8.23
CA ALA A 116 6.09 2.32 -8.91
C ALA A 116 6.46 1.09 -8.07
N MET A 117 5.74 0.01 -8.28
CA MET A 117 6.05 -1.30 -7.71
C MET A 117 5.81 -2.37 -8.78
N THR A 118 6.31 -3.57 -8.55
CA THR A 118 5.94 -4.70 -9.41
C THR A 118 4.69 -5.37 -8.92
N GLY A 119 3.99 -6.05 -9.82
CA GLY A 119 2.85 -6.92 -9.51
C GLY A 119 2.71 -8.01 -10.56
N ASP A 120 2.15 -9.13 -10.15
CA ASP A 120 1.77 -10.24 -11.04
C ASP A 120 0.29 -10.17 -11.44
N SER A 121 -0.19 -11.16 -12.17
CA SER A 121 -1.60 -11.22 -12.62
C SER A 121 -2.60 -11.33 -11.46
N CYS A 122 -2.19 -11.78 -10.29
CA CYS A 122 -3.01 -11.91 -9.09
C CYS A 122 -2.98 -10.66 -8.21
N PHE A 123 -2.14 -9.65 -8.52
CA PHE A 123 -1.95 -8.46 -7.70
C PHE A 123 -3.27 -7.78 -7.30
N PHE A 124 -4.09 -7.44 -8.29
CA PHE A 124 -5.34 -6.72 -8.05
C PHE A 124 -6.38 -7.55 -7.31
N SER A 125 -6.52 -8.84 -7.66
CA SER A 125 -7.48 -9.74 -7.01
C SER A 125 -7.04 -10.10 -5.57
N THR A 126 -5.75 -10.34 -5.36
CA THR A 126 -5.24 -10.67 -4.02
C THR A 126 -5.38 -9.49 -3.07
N LEU A 127 -5.07 -8.27 -3.51
CA LEU A 127 -5.22 -7.08 -2.69
C LEU A 127 -6.67 -6.55 -2.64
N GLY A 128 -7.56 -7.03 -3.49
CA GLY A 128 -8.94 -6.51 -3.57
C GLY A 128 -8.99 -5.08 -4.12
N ILE A 129 -8.11 -4.74 -5.06
CA ILE A 129 -8.05 -3.42 -5.67
C ILE A 129 -8.88 -3.41 -6.93
N ARG A 130 -9.72 -2.39 -7.05
CA ARG A 130 -10.57 -2.23 -8.20
C ARG A 130 -9.80 -1.85 -9.46
N LEU A 131 -9.86 -2.73 -10.45
CA LEU A 131 -9.40 -2.43 -11.80
C LEU A 131 -10.49 -1.69 -12.58
N LEU A 132 -10.16 -0.51 -13.13
CA LEU A 132 -11.09 0.35 -13.87
C LEU A 132 -11.11 0.01 -15.36
N ALA A 133 -9.97 -0.41 -15.91
CA ALA A 133 -9.82 -0.85 -17.30
C ALA A 133 -8.63 -1.80 -17.45
N GLY A 134 -8.68 -2.67 -18.44
CA GLY A 134 -7.62 -3.63 -18.74
C GLY A 134 -7.91 -5.04 -18.22
N ASN A 135 -6.97 -5.95 -18.47
CA ASN A 135 -7.04 -7.35 -18.04
C ASN A 135 -5.79 -7.65 -17.18
N PRO A 136 -5.94 -8.07 -15.92
CA PRO A 136 -4.79 -8.34 -15.04
C PRO A 136 -3.83 -9.39 -15.60
N ASN A 137 -4.29 -10.30 -16.44
CA ASN A 137 -3.44 -11.28 -17.11
C ASN A 137 -2.37 -10.66 -18.03
N GLU A 138 -2.54 -9.41 -18.45
CA GLU A 138 -1.49 -8.69 -19.18
C GLU A 138 -0.20 -8.53 -18.36
N LEU A 139 -0.27 -8.56 -17.02
CA LEU A 139 0.91 -8.52 -16.13
C LEU A 139 1.78 -9.79 -16.19
N THR A 140 1.34 -10.83 -16.90
CA THR A 140 2.20 -11.99 -17.20
C THR A 140 3.21 -11.69 -18.32
N ASN A 141 2.97 -10.63 -19.10
CA ASN A 141 3.86 -10.19 -20.17
C ASN A 141 4.86 -9.15 -19.66
N PRO A 142 6.13 -9.16 -20.08
CA PRO A 142 7.08 -8.13 -19.75
C PRO A 142 6.77 -6.81 -20.45
N ASP A 143 7.34 -5.72 -19.93
CA ASP A 143 7.21 -4.34 -20.44
C ASP A 143 5.76 -3.82 -20.46
N VAL A 144 4.96 -4.33 -19.54
CA VAL A 144 3.57 -3.92 -19.30
C VAL A 144 3.46 -3.16 -17.99
N ILE A 145 2.66 -2.11 -17.99
CA ILE A 145 2.31 -1.33 -16.80
C ILE A 145 0.82 -1.12 -16.68
N PHE A 146 0.37 -1.03 -15.45
CA PHE A 146 -0.94 -0.52 -15.05
C PHE A 146 -0.73 0.80 -14.31
N ILE A 147 -1.59 1.78 -14.54
CA ILE A 147 -1.45 3.13 -13.96
C ILE A 147 -2.67 3.50 -13.14
N SER A 148 -2.48 4.35 -12.15
CA SER A 148 -3.57 4.85 -11.31
C SER A 148 -4.47 5.83 -12.07
N ARG A 149 -5.69 6.02 -11.58
CA ARG A 149 -6.64 6.99 -12.14
C ARG A 149 -6.07 8.42 -12.10
N ASP A 150 -5.41 8.80 -11.01
CA ASP A 150 -4.82 10.13 -10.87
C ASP A 150 -3.75 10.34 -11.94
N MET A 151 -2.94 9.34 -12.21
CA MET A 151 -1.95 9.40 -13.28
C MET A 151 -2.57 9.57 -14.67
N VAL A 152 -3.73 8.95 -14.94
CA VAL A 152 -4.47 9.20 -16.20
C VAL A 152 -4.83 10.67 -16.33
N ARG A 153 -5.29 11.31 -15.25
CA ARG A 153 -5.63 12.75 -15.26
C ARG A 153 -4.40 13.63 -15.46
N GLU A 154 -3.32 13.33 -14.75
CA GLU A 154 -2.11 14.16 -14.76
C GLU A 154 -1.31 14.05 -16.06
N VAL A 155 -1.16 12.83 -16.59
CA VAL A 155 -0.24 12.54 -17.70
C VAL A 155 -0.96 12.43 -19.02
N PHE A 156 -2.22 11.99 -19.03
CA PHE A 156 -2.99 11.74 -20.24
C PHE A 156 -4.16 12.72 -20.43
N ALA A 157 -4.35 13.69 -19.52
CA ALA A 157 -5.45 14.66 -19.59
C ALA A 157 -6.82 13.99 -19.83
N ASP A 158 -7.09 12.91 -19.09
CA ASP A 158 -8.27 12.04 -19.18
C ASP A 158 -8.47 11.34 -20.54
N GLN A 159 -7.46 11.37 -21.43
CA GLN A 159 -7.50 10.58 -22.66
C GLN A 159 -7.26 9.09 -22.34
N ASN A 160 -7.70 8.21 -23.24
CA ASN A 160 -7.48 6.77 -23.09
C ASN A 160 -5.98 6.43 -23.09
N PRO A 161 -5.42 5.95 -21.97
CA PRO A 161 -4.00 5.60 -21.88
C PRO A 161 -3.68 4.21 -22.42
N ILE A 162 -4.69 3.34 -22.60
CA ILE A 162 -4.48 1.93 -22.97
C ILE A 162 -3.81 1.83 -24.35
N GLY A 163 -2.71 1.08 -24.38
CA GLY A 163 -1.89 0.89 -25.58
C GLY A 163 -0.85 2.00 -25.80
N GLN A 164 -0.88 3.09 -25.02
CA GLN A 164 0.15 4.12 -25.08
C GLN A 164 1.42 3.65 -24.36
N THR A 165 2.56 4.25 -24.71
CA THR A 165 3.86 3.91 -24.16
C THR A 165 4.37 5.02 -23.26
N LEU A 166 4.81 4.65 -22.05
CA LEU A 166 5.64 5.47 -21.17
C LEU A 166 7.06 4.91 -21.17
N LYS A 167 8.06 5.76 -21.01
CA LYS A 167 9.45 5.31 -20.92
C LYS A 167 9.95 5.45 -19.49
N MET A 168 10.42 4.35 -18.92
CA MET A 168 11.13 4.36 -17.64
C MET A 168 12.59 4.76 -17.89
N ASN A 169 13.07 5.77 -17.12
CA ASN A 169 14.45 6.29 -17.21
C ASN A 169 14.90 6.69 -18.64
N ARG A 170 13.98 7.12 -19.51
CA ARG A 170 14.14 7.50 -20.92
C ARG A 170 14.41 6.34 -21.89
N GLU A 171 14.82 5.18 -21.41
CA GLU A 171 15.34 4.11 -22.27
C GLU A 171 14.37 2.97 -22.44
N LEU A 172 13.63 2.62 -21.35
CA LEU A 172 12.85 1.40 -21.33
C LEU A 172 11.36 1.71 -21.63
N PRO A 173 10.87 1.34 -22.83
CA PRO A 173 9.46 1.54 -23.18
C PRO A 173 8.58 0.52 -22.45
N MET A 174 7.53 1.03 -21.81
CA MET A 174 6.51 0.27 -21.10
C MET A 174 5.14 0.57 -21.69
N THR A 175 4.36 -0.45 -22.01
CA THR A 175 3.03 -0.29 -22.58
C THR A 175 1.98 -0.26 -21.47
N VAL A 176 1.11 0.75 -21.47
CA VAL A 176 -0.03 0.82 -20.56
C VAL A 176 -1.09 -0.19 -21.01
N LYS A 177 -1.45 -1.12 -20.13
CA LYS A 177 -2.43 -2.17 -20.36
C LYS A 177 -3.61 -2.15 -19.40
N GLY A 178 -3.56 -1.32 -18.37
CA GLY A 178 -4.66 -1.19 -17.44
C GLY A 178 -4.64 0.11 -16.64
N VAL A 179 -5.81 0.39 -16.04
CA VAL A 179 -6.01 1.52 -15.12
C VAL A 179 -6.66 0.99 -13.85
N PHE A 180 -6.11 1.34 -12.71
CA PHE A 180 -6.63 0.96 -11.40
C PHE A 180 -7.07 2.17 -10.57
N GLU A 181 -7.87 1.92 -9.55
CA GLU A 181 -8.33 2.92 -8.59
C GLU A 181 -7.18 3.34 -7.67
N ASP A 182 -7.08 4.66 -7.39
CA ASP A 182 -6.02 5.20 -6.56
C ASP A 182 -6.03 4.59 -5.15
N PHE A 183 -4.84 4.34 -4.60
CA PHE A 183 -4.73 3.91 -3.20
C PHE A 183 -5.08 5.06 -2.27
N PRO A 184 -5.98 4.89 -1.30
CA PRO A 184 -6.34 5.92 -0.35
C PRO A 184 -5.20 6.20 0.64
N GLU A 185 -5.25 7.36 1.31
CA GLU A 185 -4.21 7.82 2.24
C GLU A 185 -3.94 6.89 3.43
N ASN A 186 -4.94 6.09 3.81
CA ASN A 186 -4.83 5.10 4.89
C ASN A 186 -4.37 3.71 4.39
N SER A 187 -3.72 3.65 3.24
CA SER A 187 -3.14 2.44 2.67
C SER A 187 -1.61 2.46 2.77
N SER A 188 -1.01 1.32 3.09
CA SER A 188 0.44 1.11 3.03
C SER A 188 1.01 1.23 1.61
N LEU A 189 0.16 1.14 0.59
CA LEU A 189 0.50 1.31 -0.81
C LEU A 189 0.18 2.72 -1.34
N TYR A 190 -0.23 3.65 -0.45
CA TYR A 190 -0.53 5.03 -0.82
C TYR A 190 0.60 5.67 -1.61
N GLY A 191 0.23 6.41 -2.66
CA GLY A 191 1.18 7.08 -3.55
C GLY A 191 1.79 6.19 -4.62
N THR A 192 1.50 4.89 -4.66
CA THR A 192 1.85 4.03 -5.80
C THR A 192 0.97 4.38 -6.98
N GLN A 193 1.59 4.81 -8.06
CA GLN A 193 0.89 5.27 -9.26
C GLN A 193 1.07 4.34 -10.46
N ILE A 194 2.09 3.47 -10.41
CA ILE A 194 2.38 2.49 -11.47
C ILE A 194 2.58 1.10 -10.84
N VAL A 195 1.92 0.12 -11.42
CA VAL A 195 2.20 -1.31 -11.20
C VAL A 195 2.88 -1.84 -12.46
N ILE A 196 4.14 -2.24 -12.32
CA ILE A 196 4.95 -2.82 -13.40
C ILE A 196 4.79 -4.33 -13.36
N SER A 197 4.65 -4.97 -14.49
CA SER A 197 4.64 -6.43 -14.59
C SER A 197 5.86 -7.04 -13.90
N LEU A 198 5.66 -7.99 -12.99
CA LEU A 198 6.74 -8.75 -12.37
C LEU A 198 7.59 -9.50 -13.41
N ALA A 199 7.00 -9.90 -14.55
CA ALA A 199 7.71 -10.49 -15.67
C ALA A 199 8.78 -9.54 -16.25
N SER A 200 8.60 -8.21 -16.11
CA SER A 200 9.64 -7.24 -16.50
C SER A 200 10.88 -7.35 -15.62
N SER A 201 10.71 -7.62 -14.31
CA SER A 201 11.85 -7.82 -13.41
C SER A 201 12.70 -9.01 -13.84
N PHE A 202 12.10 -10.07 -14.31
CA PHE A 202 12.81 -11.24 -14.82
C PHE A 202 13.50 -10.95 -16.17
N LYS A 203 12.80 -10.23 -17.06
CA LYS A 203 13.35 -9.88 -18.37
C LYS A 203 14.57 -8.95 -18.28
N HIS A 204 14.55 -8.01 -17.34
CA HIS A 204 15.55 -6.96 -17.20
C HIS A 204 16.53 -7.19 -16.05
N ASP A 205 16.43 -8.33 -15.40
CA ASP A 205 17.35 -8.75 -14.31
C ASP A 205 17.39 -7.74 -13.14
N TRP A 206 16.21 -7.22 -12.74
CA TRP A 206 16.09 -6.20 -11.69
C TRP A 206 16.14 -6.75 -10.27
N GLY A 207 16.11 -8.05 -10.10
CA GLY A 207 16.13 -8.67 -8.79
C GLY A 207 16.37 -10.16 -8.86
N TYR A 208 16.88 -10.70 -7.77
CA TYR A 208 17.16 -12.11 -7.64
C TYR A 208 15.90 -12.88 -7.19
N TRP A 209 15.47 -13.84 -8.00
CA TRP A 209 14.32 -14.70 -7.71
C TRP A 209 14.80 -16.07 -7.27
N GLY A 210 14.91 -16.29 -5.96
CA GLY A 210 15.38 -17.58 -5.44
C GLY A 210 15.35 -17.62 -3.91
N TRP A 211 15.77 -18.76 -3.36
CA TRP A 211 15.88 -18.98 -1.92
C TRP A 211 17.24 -18.59 -1.35
N ASP A 212 18.26 -18.43 -2.20
CA ASP A 212 19.67 -18.28 -1.80
C ASP A 212 20.11 -16.82 -1.64
N GLY A 213 19.21 -15.92 -1.36
CA GLY A 213 19.51 -14.51 -1.15
C GLY A 213 18.53 -13.59 -1.87
N GLY A 214 18.45 -12.35 -1.46
CA GLY A 214 17.56 -11.37 -2.04
C GLY A 214 16.15 -11.43 -1.46
N ASP A 215 16.00 -10.89 -0.25
CA ASP A 215 14.72 -10.70 0.45
C ASP A 215 14.04 -9.38 0.08
N GLY A 216 14.15 -8.97 -1.19
CA GLY A 216 13.62 -7.69 -1.67
C GLY A 216 12.15 -7.71 -2.09
N TYR A 217 11.38 -8.72 -1.69
CA TYR A 217 9.99 -8.88 -2.07
C TYR A 217 9.06 -8.73 -0.86
N THR A 218 7.86 -8.26 -1.11
CA THR A 218 6.75 -8.32 -0.15
C THR A 218 5.73 -9.32 -0.66
N SER A 219 5.42 -10.34 0.14
CA SER A 219 4.47 -11.39 -0.19
C SER A 219 3.13 -11.14 0.49
N PHE A 220 2.06 -11.09 -0.29
CA PHE A 220 0.68 -10.99 0.19
C PHE A 220 -0.04 -12.30 -0.05
N VAL A 221 -0.87 -12.66 0.92
CA VAL A 221 -1.69 -13.87 0.88
C VAL A 221 -3.12 -13.51 1.24
N ARG A 222 -4.07 -13.90 0.42
CA ARG A 222 -5.49 -13.84 0.72
C ARG A 222 -5.97 -15.23 1.12
N LEU A 223 -6.53 -15.32 2.29
CA LEU A 223 -7.12 -16.56 2.80
C LEU A 223 -8.58 -16.70 2.38
N ARG A 224 -9.07 -17.95 2.31
CA ARG A 224 -10.49 -18.22 2.09
C ARG A 224 -11.33 -17.80 3.30
N HIS A 225 -10.81 -18.04 4.50
CA HIS A 225 -11.42 -17.65 5.76
C HIS A 225 -10.38 -17.03 6.69
N ALA A 226 -10.75 -15.97 7.42
CA ALA A 226 -9.81 -15.28 8.33
C ALA A 226 -9.28 -16.21 9.45
N GLU A 227 -10.08 -17.18 9.88
CA GLU A 227 -9.75 -18.18 10.90
C GLU A 227 -8.63 -19.17 10.48
N ASP A 228 -8.35 -19.29 9.19
CA ASP A 228 -7.28 -20.15 8.69
C ASP A 228 -5.87 -19.59 8.96
N ALA A 229 -5.78 -18.34 9.35
CA ALA A 229 -4.50 -17.67 9.61
C ALA A 229 -3.66 -18.40 10.67
N GLU A 230 -4.30 -18.92 11.73
CA GLU A 230 -3.61 -19.63 12.80
C GLU A 230 -2.94 -20.93 12.33
N ARG A 231 -3.46 -21.56 11.27
CA ARG A 231 -2.90 -22.79 10.69
C ARG A 231 -1.65 -22.52 9.85
N ILE A 232 -1.58 -21.31 9.27
CA ILE A 232 -0.50 -20.92 8.35
C ILE A 232 0.67 -20.25 9.08
N ILE A 233 0.54 -19.92 10.38
CA ILE A 233 1.63 -19.36 11.16
C ILE A 233 2.78 -20.38 11.22
N VAL A 234 3.69 -20.26 10.24
CA VAL A 234 4.91 -21.06 10.19
C VAL A 234 5.95 -20.37 11.05
N ARG A 235 6.32 -20.99 12.16
CA ARG A 235 7.54 -20.62 12.89
C ARG A 235 8.72 -21.11 12.07
N SER A 236 9.60 -20.21 11.67
CA SER A 236 10.89 -20.61 11.12
C SER A 236 11.56 -21.55 12.14
N PRO A 237 12.07 -22.71 11.74
CA PRO A 237 12.88 -23.52 12.63
C PRO A 237 14.10 -22.70 13.08
N GLU A 238 14.42 -22.74 14.37
CA GLU A 238 15.59 -22.11 14.97
C GLU A 238 16.90 -22.56 14.34
#